data_221b93495a0adb04d0da5637c86cbdfb
#
_entry.id   221b93495a0adb04d0da5637c86cbdfb
#
_cell.length_a   1.000
_cell.length_b   1.000
_cell.length_c   1.000
_cell.angle_alpha   90.00
_cell.angle_beta   90.00
_cell.angle_gamma   90.00
#
_symmetry.space_group_name_H-M   'P 1'
#
loop_
_entity.id
_entity.type
_entity.pdbx_description
1 polymer ?
#
loop_
_entity_poly.entity_id
_entity_poly.type
_entity_poly.pdbx_seq_one_letter_code
_entity_poly.pdbx_strand_id
1 'polypeptide(L)'
;MKEGEVSDPFETDFGWHIVMVEKIRGQEVDVRHILLVPEITNSAMAEAKKKIDLIRKRIIDEEISFQDAAISFSDEKATKSNGGVLINPTTGDTRFELTKIDPVLYNQIQRLEDNEVSAPLLESDRQGNRSFKIIKVSNRFDEHIADYSKDFLKIKELALKGKQLNAIQNWMNEKIVDTYISVNE
;
A
#
# COMPACT_ATOMS: atom_id res chain seq x y z
N MET A 1 29.24 6.87 -19.38
CA MET A 1 30.44 6.40 -18.66
C MET A 1 31.22 5.44 -19.53
N LYS A 2 32.54 5.40 -19.41
CA LYS A 2 33.42 4.48 -20.10
C LYS A 2 33.80 3.27 -19.25
N GLU A 3 34.37 2.22 -19.83
CA GLU A 3 34.88 1.09 -19.05
C GLU A 3 35.95 1.58 -18.04
N GLY A 4 35.87 1.11 -16.82
CA GLY A 4 36.70 1.52 -15.68
C GLY A 4 36.35 2.86 -15.05
N GLU A 5 35.37 3.58 -15.57
CA GLU A 5 34.94 4.86 -15.03
C GLU A 5 34.02 4.67 -13.82
N VAL A 6 34.26 5.47 -12.77
CA VAL A 6 33.47 5.52 -11.54
C VAL A 6 32.63 6.78 -11.55
N SER A 7 31.33 6.64 -11.20
CA SER A 7 30.41 7.79 -11.13
C SER A 7 30.71 8.69 -9.95
N ASP A 8 30.25 9.93 -10.04
CA ASP A 8 30.02 10.71 -8.83
C ASP A 8 28.94 10.03 -7.95
N PRO A 9 28.96 10.27 -6.62
CA PRO A 9 27.89 9.80 -5.76
C PRO A 9 26.54 10.39 -6.17
N PHE A 10 25.51 9.54 -6.28
CA PHE A 10 24.14 9.96 -6.57
C PHE A 10 23.14 9.30 -5.63
N GLU A 11 22.03 9.97 -5.36
CA GLU A 11 21.01 9.51 -4.45
C GLU A 11 19.84 8.87 -5.20
N THR A 12 19.30 7.81 -4.61
CA THR A 12 18.05 7.16 -5.03
C THR A 12 17.16 6.92 -3.82
N ASP A 13 15.96 6.40 -4.02
CA ASP A 13 15.06 5.99 -2.91
C ASP A 13 15.68 4.89 -2.01
N PHE A 14 16.77 4.24 -2.43
CA PHE A 14 17.47 3.20 -1.65
C PHE A 14 18.69 3.72 -0.88
N GLY A 15 19.14 4.94 -1.14
CA GLY A 15 20.31 5.55 -0.53
C GLY A 15 21.30 6.10 -1.54
N TRP A 16 22.54 6.29 -1.11
CA TRP A 16 23.62 6.82 -1.92
C TRP A 16 24.37 5.73 -2.66
N HIS A 17 24.57 5.94 -3.95
CA HIS A 17 25.24 4.99 -4.83
C HIS A 17 26.49 5.58 -5.45
N ILE A 18 27.47 4.71 -5.66
CA ILE A 18 28.60 4.92 -6.56
C ILE A 18 28.62 3.71 -7.49
N VAL A 19 28.69 3.94 -8.78
CA VAL A 19 28.69 2.89 -9.82
C VAL A 19 29.99 2.93 -10.61
N MET A 20 30.52 1.75 -10.91
CA MET A 20 31.66 1.58 -11.82
C MET A 20 31.23 0.73 -13.01
N VAL A 21 31.56 1.17 -14.21
CA VAL A 21 31.40 0.38 -15.46
C VAL A 21 32.54 -0.58 -15.57
N GLU A 22 32.28 -1.88 -15.55
CA GLU A 22 33.34 -2.89 -15.75
C GLU A 22 33.58 -3.16 -17.25
N LYS A 23 32.49 -3.38 -18.00
CA LYS A 23 32.58 -3.72 -19.41
C LYS A 23 31.34 -3.28 -20.18
N ILE A 24 31.56 -2.87 -21.45
CA ILE A 24 30.49 -2.51 -22.38
C ILE A 24 30.50 -3.53 -23.53
N ARG A 25 29.30 -4.13 -23.79
CA ARG A 25 29.08 -5.10 -24.88
C ARG A 25 27.89 -4.68 -25.73
N GLY A 26 28.13 -3.79 -26.66
CA GLY A 26 27.05 -3.23 -27.47
C GLY A 26 26.08 -2.39 -26.63
N GLN A 27 24.87 -2.87 -26.42
CA GLN A 27 23.87 -2.21 -25.58
C GLN A 27 23.85 -2.72 -24.11
N GLU A 28 24.61 -3.76 -23.80
CA GLU A 28 24.73 -4.33 -22.46
C GLU A 28 25.93 -3.74 -21.73
N VAL A 29 25.75 -3.46 -20.43
CA VAL A 29 26.79 -2.86 -19.58
C VAL A 29 26.91 -3.68 -18.31
N ASP A 30 28.11 -4.21 -18.06
CA ASP A 30 28.43 -4.84 -16.77
C ASP A 30 28.81 -3.73 -15.78
N VAL A 31 28.15 -3.66 -14.63
CA VAL A 31 28.41 -2.64 -13.61
C VAL A 31 28.58 -3.26 -12.23
N ARG A 32 29.41 -2.61 -11.41
CA ARG A 32 29.43 -2.79 -9.94
C ARG A 32 28.92 -1.54 -9.26
N HIS A 33 28.28 -1.70 -8.14
CA HIS A 33 27.90 -0.56 -7.33
C HIS A 33 28.21 -0.76 -5.84
N ILE A 34 28.38 0.37 -5.15
CA ILE A 34 28.39 0.45 -3.69
C ILE A 34 27.14 1.23 -3.29
N LEU A 35 26.36 0.67 -2.38
CA LEU A 35 25.21 1.32 -1.78
C LEU A 35 25.51 1.64 -0.33
N LEU A 36 25.31 2.91 0.07
CA LEU A 36 25.35 3.38 1.43
C LEU A 36 23.97 3.85 1.85
N VAL A 37 23.40 3.17 2.83
CA VAL A 37 22.11 3.56 3.44
C VAL A 37 22.42 4.37 4.70
N PRO A 38 22.02 5.66 4.78
CA PRO A 38 22.21 6.46 5.98
C PRO A 38 21.45 5.88 7.17
N GLU A 39 22.06 5.82 8.34
CA GLU A 39 21.35 5.42 9.56
C GLU A 39 20.36 6.51 10.00
N ILE A 40 19.12 6.11 10.32
CA ILE A 40 18.13 7.00 10.87
C ILE A 40 18.46 7.28 12.33
N THR A 41 18.86 8.50 12.61
CA THR A 41 19.23 8.92 13.97
C THR A 41 18.00 9.09 14.86
N ASN A 42 18.18 8.91 16.18
CA ASN A 42 17.13 9.17 17.16
C ASN A 42 16.64 10.64 17.13
N SER A 43 17.51 11.58 16.77
CA SER A 43 17.16 12.99 16.61
C SER A 43 16.21 13.19 15.44
N ALA A 44 16.51 12.60 14.28
CA ALA A 44 15.63 12.67 13.11
C ALA A 44 14.25 12.05 13.39
N MET A 45 14.23 10.93 14.12
CA MET A 45 12.97 10.30 14.57
C MET A 45 12.17 11.20 15.50
N ALA A 46 12.82 11.88 16.44
CA ALA A 46 12.15 12.81 17.35
C ALA A 46 11.56 14.02 16.60
N GLU A 47 12.28 14.54 15.61
CA GLU A 47 11.80 15.62 14.76
C GLU A 47 10.63 15.21 13.89
N ALA A 48 10.69 14.04 13.26
CA ALA A 48 9.59 13.47 12.47
C ALA A 48 8.34 13.28 13.35
N LYS A 49 8.52 12.77 14.58
CA LYS A 49 7.42 12.63 15.54
C LYS A 49 6.80 13.97 15.90
N LYS A 50 7.59 14.99 16.21
CA LYS A 50 7.08 16.35 16.50
C LYS A 50 6.31 16.92 15.32
N LYS A 51 6.83 16.74 14.10
CA LYS A 51 6.18 17.22 12.87
C LYS A 51 4.80 16.57 12.67
N ILE A 52 4.69 15.24 12.81
CA ILE A 52 3.41 14.55 12.63
C ILE A 52 2.43 14.84 13.78
N ASP A 53 2.91 15.00 15.02
CA ASP A 53 2.08 15.42 16.15
C ASP A 53 1.46 16.81 15.90
N LEU A 54 2.23 17.76 15.35
CA LEU A 54 1.74 19.09 14.98
C LEU A 54 0.69 19.01 13.84
N ILE A 55 0.95 18.23 12.81
CA ILE A 55 0.01 18.03 11.69
C ILE A 55 -1.29 17.42 12.23
N ARG A 56 -1.18 16.36 13.05
CA ARG A 56 -2.35 15.73 13.68
C ARG A 56 -3.18 16.74 14.50
N LYS A 57 -2.50 17.57 15.30
CA LYS A 57 -3.20 18.59 16.09
C LYS A 57 -3.98 19.56 15.19
N ARG A 58 -3.39 20.07 14.13
CA ARG A 58 -4.07 20.94 13.16
C ARG A 58 -5.28 20.30 12.50
N ILE A 59 -5.23 18.98 12.26
CA ILE A 59 -6.37 18.22 11.72
C ILE A 59 -7.49 18.11 12.76
N ILE A 60 -7.14 17.83 14.03
CA ILE A 60 -8.11 17.71 15.13
C ILE A 60 -8.76 19.07 15.46
N ASP A 61 -7.96 20.14 15.40
CA ASP A 61 -8.43 21.51 15.61
C ASP A 61 -9.19 22.07 14.37
N GLU A 62 -9.42 21.23 13.33
CA GLU A 62 -10.10 21.57 12.08
C GLU A 62 -9.46 22.73 11.29
N GLU A 63 -8.19 23.05 11.55
CA GLU A 63 -7.45 24.08 10.81
C GLU A 63 -7.12 23.64 9.38
N ILE A 64 -6.99 22.34 9.16
CA ILE A 64 -6.71 21.73 7.86
C ILE A 64 -7.45 20.40 7.74
N SER A 65 -7.96 20.08 6.58
CA SER A 65 -8.55 18.75 6.34
C SER A 65 -7.48 17.64 6.32
N PHE A 66 -7.87 16.40 6.64
CA PHE A 66 -6.94 15.26 6.53
C PHE A 66 -6.42 15.10 5.11
N GLN A 67 -7.28 15.32 4.12
CA GLN A 67 -6.94 15.25 2.69
C GLN A 67 -5.87 16.29 2.31
N ASP A 68 -6.07 17.55 2.68
CA ASP A 68 -5.11 18.63 2.38
C ASP A 68 -3.78 18.42 3.13
N ALA A 69 -3.84 17.88 4.36
CA ALA A 69 -2.67 17.51 5.12
C ALA A 69 -1.87 16.40 4.41
N ALA A 70 -2.56 15.37 3.89
CA ALA A 70 -1.91 14.30 3.16
C ALA A 70 -1.26 14.81 1.87
N ILE A 71 -1.96 15.63 1.08
CA ILE A 71 -1.42 16.21 -0.15
C ILE A 71 -0.19 17.09 0.13
N SER A 72 -0.23 17.88 1.21
CA SER A 72 0.83 18.85 1.50
C SER A 72 2.04 18.25 2.19
N PHE A 73 1.84 17.31 3.11
CA PHE A 73 2.88 16.89 4.06
C PHE A 73 3.24 15.42 3.99
N SER A 74 2.44 14.55 3.33
CA SER A 74 2.75 13.12 3.24
C SER A 74 3.96 12.89 2.34
N ASP A 75 4.82 11.97 2.75
CA ASP A 75 5.92 11.43 1.95
C ASP A 75 5.52 10.13 1.23
N GLU A 76 4.34 9.57 1.52
CA GLU A 76 3.81 8.34 0.90
C GLU A 76 3.35 8.61 -0.53
N LYS A 77 4.21 8.26 -1.50
CA LYS A 77 3.99 8.56 -2.93
C LYS A 77 2.72 7.93 -3.50
N ALA A 78 2.34 6.75 -3.00
CA ALA A 78 1.20 6.00 -3.54
C ALA A 78 -0.15 6.65 -3.24
N THR A 79 -0.29 7.32 -2.10
CA THR A 79 -1.58 7.87 -1.63
C THR A 79 -1.59 9.39 -1.52
N LYS A 80 -0.43 10.05 -1.51
CA LYS A 80 -0.30 11.50 -1.36
C LYS A 80 -1.18 12.29 -2.33
N SER A 81 -1.11 11.98 -3.62
CA SER A 81 -1.86 12.68 -4.67
C SER A 81 -3.37 12.47 -4.57
N ASN A 82 -3.80 11.41 -3.89
CA ASN A 82 -5.21 11.05 -3.65
C ASN A 82 -5.67 11.44 -2.24
N GLY A 83 -4.98 12.37 -1.58
CA GLY A 83 -5.35 12.83 -0.24
C GLY A 83 -5.23 11.79 0.86
N GLY A 84 -4.33 10.81 0.70
CA GLY A 84 -4.08 9.75 1.68
C GLY A 84 -5.11 8.61 1.66
N VAL A 85 -5.98 8.55 0.65
CA VAL A 85 -7.00 7.48 0.55
C VAL A 85 -6.34 6.15 0.24
N LEU A 86 -6.58 5.16 1.10
CA LEU A 86 -6.16 3.77 0.88
C LEU A 86 -7.14 3.05 -0.04
N ILE A 87 -6.59 2.33 -1.01
CA ILE A 87 -7.37 1.45 -1.91
C ILE A 87 -7.13 0.00 -1.48
N ASN A 88 -8.20 -0.74 -1.31
CA ASN A 88 -8.13 -2.17 -1.02
C ASN A 88 -7.62 -2.91 -2.27
N PRO A 89 -6.46 -3.56 -2.21
CA PRO A 89 -5.87 -4.20 -3.38
C PRO A 89 -6.68 -5.40 -3.91
N THR A 90 -7.57 -5.95 -3.08
CA THR A 90 -8.40 -7.11 -3.45
C THR A 90 -9.68 -6.70 -4.16
N THR A 91 -10.30 -5.60 -3.74
CA THR A 91 -11.61 -5.16 -4.25
C THR A 91 -11.51 -3.94 -5.16
N GLY A 92 -10.41 -3.18 -5.09
CA GLY A 92 -10.22 -1.94 -5.84
C GLY A 92 -11.04 -0.76 -5.34
N ASP A 93 -11.72 -0.90 -4.22
CA ASP A 93 -12.50 0.16 -3.56
C ASP A 93 -11.80 0.69 -2.28
N THR A 94 -12.43 1.62 -1.60
CA THR A 94 -11.91 2.23 -0.36
C THR A 94 -12.37 1.51 0.91
N ARG A 95 -13.13 0.41 0.79
CA ARG A 95 -13.68 -0.34 1.91
C ARG A 95 -12.78 -1.52 2.28
N PHE A 96 -12.58 -1.70 3.56
CA PHE A 96 -11.80 -2.79 4.12
C PHE A 96 -12.67 -3.63 5.05
N GLU A 97 -12.73 -4.93 4.80
CA GLU A 97 -13.33 -5.86 5.75
C GLU A 97 -12.35 -6.12 6.90
N LEU A 98 -12.72 -5.80 8.13
CA LEU A 98 -11.84 -5.92 9.31
C LEU A 98 -11.24 -7.32 9.49
N THR A 99 -11.95 -8.36 9.06
CA THR A 99 -11.49 -9.76 9.11
C THR A 99 -10.44 -10.12 8.07
N LYS A 100 -10.26 -9.27 7.04
CA LYS A 100 -9.33 -9.51 5.92
C LYS A 100 -8.22 -8.48 5.82
N ILE A 101 -8.22 -7.52 6.72
CA ILE A 101 -7.20 -6.47 6.78
C ILE A 101 -5.93 -7.03 7.44
N ASP A 102 -4.79 -6.42 7.12
CA ASP A 102 -3.53 -6.73 7.78
C ASP A 102 -3.67 -6.61 9.31
N PRO A 103 -3.21 -7.58 10.11
CA PRO A 103 -3.36 -7.57 11.56
C PRO A 103 -2.75 -6.34 12.25
N VAL A 104 -1.67 -5.78 11.70
CA VAL A 104 -1.03 -4.58 12.25
C VAL A 104 -1.95 -3.38 12.04
N LEU A 105 -2.50 -3.23 10.83
CA LEU A 105 -3.46 -2.17 10.53
C LEU A 105 -4.75 -2.35 11.32
N TYR A 106 -5.26 -3.60 11.45
CA TYR A 106 -6.43 -3.90 12.27
C TYR A 106 -6.29 -3.40 13.71
N ASN A 107 -5.18 -3.75 14.36
CA ASN A 107 -4.90 -3.33 15.75
C ASN A 107 -4.84 -1.80 15.91
N GLN A 108 -4.47 -1.10 14.86
CA GLN A 108 -4.38 0.36 14.87
C GLN A 108 -5.74 1.05 14.76
N ILE A 109 -6.65 0.48 13.94
CA ILE A 109 -7.93 1.12 13.58
C ILE A 109 -9.13 0.58 14.36
N GLN A 110 -9.03 -0.61 14.99
CA GLN A 110 -10.17 -1.25 15.64
C GLN A 110 -10.82 -0.40 16.76
N ARG A 111 -10.03 0.49 17.38
CA ARG A 111 -10.48 1.35 18.50
C ARG A 111 -10.83 2.76 18.06
N LEU A 112 -10.60 3.12 16.79
CA LEU A 112 -10.92 4.44 16.29
C LEU A 112 -12.41 4.53 15.98
N GLU A 113 -13.02 5.62 16.38
CA GLU A 113 -14.40 5.97 16.02
C GLU A 113 -14.46 6.57 14.60
N ASP A 114 -15.67 6.80 14.10
CA ASP A 114 -15.87 7.49 12.83
C ASP A 114 -15.26 8.88 12.87
N ASN A 115 -14.54 9.21 11.81
CA ASN A 115 -13.79 10.46 11.65
C ASN A 115 -12.65 10.69 12.66
N GLU A 116 -12.35 9.73 13.51
CA GLU A 116 -11.24 9.82 14.44
C GLU A 116 -9.90 9.64 13.73
N VAL A 117 -8.90 10.42 14.19
CA VAL A 117 -7.51 10.37 13.73
C VAL A 117 -6.65 9.70 14.78
N SER A 118 -5.96 8.64 14.40
CA SER A 118 -5.07 7.87 15.29
C SER A 118 -3.96 8.74 15.90
N ALA A 119 -3.41 8.29 17.02
CA ALA A 119 -2.08 8.77 17.44
C ALA A 119 -1.03 8.41 16.37
N PRO A 120 0.13 9.11 16.33
CA PRO A 120 1.23 8.74 15.46
C PRO A 120 1.70 7.31 15.71
N LEU A 121 1.75 6.53 14.67
CA LEU A 121 2.15 5.13 14.66
C LEU A 121 3.51 5.00 14.01
N LEU A 122 4.44 4.34 14.71
CA LEU A 122 5.75 4.02 14.16
C LEU A 122 5.63 2.75 13.31
N GLU A 123 6.07 2.84 12.08
CA GLU A 123 6.17 1.71 11.15
C GLU A 123 7.59 1.55 10.64
N SER A 124 7.97 0.33 10.36
CA SER A 124 9.23 0.01 9.69
C SER A 124 8.94 -0.79 8.43
N ASP A 125 9.53 -0.39 7.33
CA ASP A 125 9.43 -1.14 6.08
C ASP A 125 10.34 -2.38 6.09
N ARG A 126 10.28 -3.16 5.01
CA ARG A 126 11.13 -4.37 4.87
C ARG A 126 12.61 -4.06 4.72
N GLN A 127 12.96 -2.83 4.36
CA GLN A 127 14.33 -2.33 4.24
C GLN A 127 14.87 -1.78 5.57
N GLY A 128 14.02 -1.69 6.62
CA GLY A 128 14.39 -1.14 7.93
C GLY A 128 14.23 0.38 8.04
N ASN A 129 13.68 1.05 7.01
CA ASN A 129 13.34 2.46 7.11
C ASN A 129 12.19 2.64 8.09
N ARG A 130 12.29 3.67 8.93
CA ARG A 130 11.27 4.00 9.92
C ARG A 130 10.50 5.23 9.50
N SER A 131 9.20 5.17 9.65
CA SER A 131 8.31 6.30 9.39
C SER A 131 7.22 6.40 10.45
N PHE A 132 6.67 7.60 10.61
CA PHE A 132 5.45 7.79 11.39
C PHE A 132 4.27 8.00 10.45
N LYS A 133 3.14 7.38 10.77
CA LYS A 133 1.89 7.61 10.07
C LYS A 133 0.75 7.91 11.06
N ILE A 134 -0.25 8.64 10.58
CA ILE A 134 -1.55 8.80 11.21
C ILE A 134 -2.61 8.25 10.25
N ILE A 135 -3.65 7.67 10.81
CA ILE A 135 -4.74 7.05 10.07
C ILE A 135 -6.03 7.71 10.50
N LYS A 136 -6.93 7.97 9.55
CA LYS A 136 -8.30 8.40 9.81
C LYS A 136 -9.26 7.35 9.30
N VAL A 137 -10.24 6.98 10.12
CA VAL A 137 -11.39 6.16 9.71
C VAL A 137 -12.50 7.11 9.26
N SER A 138 -12.89 7.05 8.00
CA SER A 138 -13.88 8.00 7.43
C SER A 138 -15.32 7.53 7.50
N ASN A 139 -15.53 6.22 7.51
CA ASN A 139 -16.85 5.61 7.62
C ASN A 139 -16.70 4.22 8.27
N ARG A 140 -17.28 4.04 9.42
CA ARG A 140 -17.36 2.75 10.08
C ARG A 140 -18.75 2.16 9.86
N PHE A 141 -18.78 0.96 9.32
CA PHE A 141 -20.03 0.21 9.16
C PHE A 141 -20.06 -0.91 10.18
N ASP A 142 -21.06 -0.88 11.03
CA ASP A 142 -21.31 -1.98 11.97
C ASP A 142 -21.74 -3.25 11.22
N GLU A 143 -21.56 -4.39 11.87
CA GLU A 143 -22.06 -5.66 11.36
C GLU A 143 -23.58 -5.58 11.20
N HIS A 144 -24.06 -5.87 9.99
CA HIS A 144 -25.48 -5.85 9.67
C HIS A 144 -25.83 -6.98 8.69
N ILE A 145 -27.09 -7.35 8.69
CA ILE A 145 -27.61 -8.27 7.67
C ILE A 145 -27.57 -7.54 6.33
N ALA A 146 -27.07 -8.23 5.29
CA ALA A 146 -26.92 -7.64 3.97
C ALA A 146 -28.23 -7.01 3.46
N ASP A 147 -28.18 -5.72 3.15
CA ASP A 147 -29.29 -4.91 2.66
C ASP A 147 -29.04 -4.50 1.22
N TYR A 148 -30.03 -4.71 0.35
CA TYR A 148 -29.87 -4.44 -1.07
C TYR A 148 -29.58 -2.97 -1.38
N SER A 149 -30.05 -2.04 -0.58
CA SER A 149 -29.82 -0.61 -0.77
C SER A 149 -28.40 -0.18 -0.35
N LYS A 150 -27.84 -0.83 0.67
CA LYS A 150 -26.52 -0.50 1.24
C LYS A 150 -25.40 -1.32 0.61
N ASP A 151 -25.68 -2.59 0.28
CA ASP A 151 -24.68 -3.59 -0.16
C ASP A 151 -24.81 -3.98 -1.62
N PHE A 152 -25.53 -3.21 -2.43
CA PHE A 152 -25.84 -3.54 -3.82
C PHE A 152 -24.61 -3.98 -4.63
N LEU A 153 -23.49 -3.24 -4.53
CA LEU A 153 -22.29 -3.55 -5.29
C LEU A 153 -21.69 -4.90 -4.87
N LYS A 154 -21.66 -5.18 -3.56
CA LYS A 154 -21.15 -6.45 -3.03
C LYS A 154 -22.05 -7.62 -3.40
N ILE A 155 -23.36 -7.44 -3.29
CA ILE A 155 -24.36 -8.46 -3.70
C ILE A 155 -24.23 -8.73 -5.19
N LYS A 156 -24.13 -7.69 -6.03
CA LYS A 156 -23.92 -7.80 -7.47
C LYS A 156 -22.64 -8.56 -7.81
N GLU A 157 -21.52 -8.26 -7.13
CA GLU A 157 -20.24 -8.94 -7.33
C GLU A 157 -20.33 -10.42 -6.98
N LEU A 158 -20.91 -10.75 -5.83
CA LEU A 158 -21.14 -12.14 -5.41
C LEU A 158 -22.04 -12.90 -6.40
N ALA A 159 -23.11 -12.27 -6.87
CA ALA A 159 -24.00 -12.86 -7.86
C ALA A 159 -23.30 -13.08 -9.20
N LEU A 160 -22.45 -12.14 -9.63
CA LEU A 160 -21.64 -12.29 -10.85
C LEU A 160 -20.64 -13.44 -10.71
N LYS A 161 -19.93 -13.52 -9.59
CA LYS A 161 -19.01 -14.62 -9.28
C LYS A 161 -19.72 -15.98 -9.29
N GLY A 162 -20.91 -16.07 -8.69
CA GLY A 162 -21.74 -17.28 -8.73
C GLY A 162 -22.13 -17.67 -10.17
N LYS A 163 -22.54 -16.72 -11.00
CA LYS A 163 -22.85 -16.97 -12.41
C LYS A 163 -21.62 -17.42 -13.21
N GLN A 164 -20.45 -16.82 -12.96
CA GLN A 164 -19.20 -17.21 -13.61
C GLN A 164 -18.81 -18.66 -13.26
N LEU A 165 -18.87 -19.02 -11.98
CA LEU A 165 -18.59 -20.39 -11.54
C LEU A 165 -19.56 -21.40 -12.17
N ASN A 166 -20.84 -21.10 -12.18
CA ASN A 166 -21.84 -21.96 -12.82
C ASN A 166 -21.60 -22.08 -14.33
N ALA A 167 -21.26 -20.99 -15.02
CA ALA A 167 -20.94 -21.02 -16.44
C ALA A 167 -19.70 -21.88 -16.73
N ILE A 168 -18.64 -21.77 -15.92
CA ILE A 168 -17.43 -22.61 -16.03
C ILE A 168 -17.80 -24.07 -15.79
N GLN A 169 -18.58 -24.38 -14.75
CA GLN A 169 -18.99 -25.76 -14.45
C GLN A 169 -19.81 -26.36 -15.58
N ASN A 170 -20.77 -25.63 -16.14
CA ASN A 170 -21.56 -26.08 -17.27
C ASN A 170 -20.70 -26.32 -18.50
N TRP A 171 -19.78 -25.37 -18.80
CA TRP A 171 -18.85 -25.53 -19.92
C TRP A 171 -17.93 -26.75 -19.73
N MET A 172 -17.41 -26.97 -18.52
CA MET A 172 -16.61 -28.17 -18.20
C MET A 172 -17.41 -29.44 -18.42
N ASN A 173 -18.66 -29.52 -17.95
CA ASN A 173 -19.51 -30.70 -18.09
C ASN A 173 -19.81 -30.99 -19.58
N GLU A 174 -20.03 -29.94 -20.39
CA GLU A 174 -20.20 -30.10 -21.83
C GLU A 174 -18.94 -30.61 -22.53
N LYS A 175 -17.76 -30.07 -22.15
CA LYS A 175 -16.50 -30.40 -22.83
C LYS A 175 -15.91 -31.73 -22.41
N ILE A 176 -16.15 -32.19 -21.18
CA ILE A 176 -15.69 -33.50 -20.70
C ILE A 176 -16.22 -34.63 -21.57
N VAL A 177 -17.43 -34.49 -22.10
CA VAL A 177 -18.06 -35.54 -22.94
C VAL A 177 -17.31 -35.73 -24.28
N ASP A 178 -16.76 -34.64 -24.82
CA ASP A 178 -16.12 -34.61 -26.15
C ASP A 178 -14.59 -34.56 -26.09
N THR A 179 -14.00 -34.54 -24.89
CA THR A 179 -12.56 -34.33 -24.74
C THR A 179 -11.91 -35.57 -24.08
N TYR A 180 -10.88 -36.11 -24.71
CA TYR A 180 -10.05 -37.16 -24.13
C TYR A 180 -9.20 -36.57 -23.01
N ILE A 181 -9.34 -37.09 -21.80
CA ILE A 181 -8.58 -36.69 -20.61
C ILE A 181 -7.68 -37.88 -20.17
N SER A 182 -6.36 -37.66 -20.14
CA SER A 182 -5.41 -38.60 -19.58
C SER A 182 -4.85 -38.02 -18.27
N VAL A 183 -5.03 -38.73 -17.17
CA VAL A 183 -4.42 -38.36 -15.88
C VAL A 183 -3.22 -39.30 -15.69
N ASN A 184 -2.02 -38.74 -15.66
CA ASN A 184 -0.81 -39.47 -15.28
C ASN A 184 -0.70 -39.43 -13.75
N GLU A 185 -0.72 -40.58 -13.11
CA GLU A 185 -0.44 -40.76 -11.69
C GLU A 185 1.05 -40.57 -11.39
#